data_1bc6d66c1b9d099d574016774d85dc87
#
_entry.id   1bc6d66c1b9d099d574016774d85dc87
#
_cell.length_a   1.000
_cell.length_b   1.000
_cell.length_c   1.000
_cell.angle_alpha   90.00
_cell.angle_beta   90.00
_cell.angle_gamma   90.00
#
_symmetry.space_group_name_H-M   'P 1'
#
loop_
_entity.id
_entity.type
_entity.pdbx_description
1 polymer ?
#
loop_
_entity_poly.entity_id
_entity_poly.type
_entity_poly.pdbx_seq_one_letter_code
_entity_poly.pdbx_strand_id
1 'polypeptide(L)'
;IEDISVINKIGLSAIVVHGGGKNIKKKLDENNIETRFIKGLRVSDKKTIRYIEEALLELNLEILHELKSKNTNVCSMSPKENNVINIIPESKELGYVGKPKKINKEKILNFINNKQIPIVVPLGLGDDGRVYNINADVAAGSIAKEINARRLLLMTDVEGVLDENQKLISEINLN
;
A
#
# COMPACT_ATOMS: atom_id res chain seq x y z
N ILE A 1 -4.59 13.96 3.53
CA ILE A 1 -3.42 14.28 4.39
C ILE A 1 -3.86 15.13 5.58
N GLU A 2 -4.65 16.17 5.41
CA GLU A 2 -5.17 16.97 6.53
C GLU A 2 -5.93 16.13 7.55
N ASP A 3 -6.85 15.30 7.11
CA ASP A 3 -7.62 14.40 7.97
C ASP A 3 -6.74 13.44 8.77
N ILE A 4 -5.65 12.93 8.17
CA ILE A 4 -4.67 12.07 8.87
C ILE A 4 -4.01 12.84 10.02
N SER A 5 -3.63 14.10 9.79
CA SER A 5 -3.06 14.97 10.83
C SER A 5 -4.06 15.24 11.96
N VAL A 6 -5.34 15.45 11.62
CA VAL A 6 -6.42 15.64 12.61
C VAL A 6 -6.63 14.37 13.43
N ILE A 7 -6.72 13.21 12.79
CA ILE A 7 -6.86 11.89 13.46
C ILE A 7 -5.73 11.69 14.49
N ASN A 8 -4.50 12.03 14.12
CA ASN A 8 -3.37 11.92 15.03
C ASN A 8 -3.48 12.86 16.23
N LYS A 9 -3.89 14.12 16.00
CA LYS A 9 -4.04 15.14 17.07
C LYS A 9 -5.09 14.78 18.09
N ILE A 10 -6.16 14.09 17.70
CA ILE A 10 -7.21 13.61 18.63
C ILE A 10 -6.86 12.28 19.29
N GLY A 11 -5.63 11.79 19.11
CA GLY A 11 -5.11 10.60 19.80
C GLY A 11 -5.53 9.26 19.21
N LEU A 12 -6.09 9.24 18.00
CA LEU A 12 -6.41 7.98 17.32
C LEU A 12 -5.17 7.44 16.59
N SER A 13 -4.95 6.15 16.73
CA SER A 13 -3.89 5.44 16.00
C SER A 13 -4.35 5.12 14.58
N ALA A 14 -3.58 5.52 13.60
CA ALA A 14 -3.84 5.24 12.19
C ALA A 14 -2.63 4.55 11.54
N ILE A 15 -2.88 3.78 10.51
CA ILE A 15 -1.89 3.26 9.56
C ILE A 15 -2.36 3.70 8.18
N VAL A 16 -1.46 4.23 7.40
CA VAL A 16 -1.75 4.64 6.02
C VAL A 16 -1.07 3.68 5.07
N VAL A 17 -1.84 3.06 4.19
CA VAL A 17 -1.31 2.32 3.04
C VAL A 17 -1.66 3.14 1.81
N HIS A 18 -0.66 3.70 1.13
CA HIS A 18 -0.94 4.52 -0.05
C HIS A 18 -0.94 3.68 -1.33
N GLY A 19 -1.74 4.10 -2.30
CA GLY A 19 -1.64 3.60 -3.67
C GLY A 19 -0.53 4.33 -4.43
N GLY A 20 -0.58 4.30 -5.75
CA GLY A 20 0.40 5.01 -6.60
C GLY A 20 0.19 4.78 -8.09
N GLY A 21 -0.99 4.31 -8.48
CA GLY A 21 -1.28 3.95 -9.87
C GLY A 21 -0.95 5.03 -10.89
N LYS A 22 -1.28 6.30 -10.57
CA LYS A 22 -0.99 7.47 -11.43
C LYS A 22 0.51 7.77 -11.51
N ASN A 23 1.21 7.74 -10.36
CA ASN A 23 2.65 7.98 -10.29
C ASN A 23 3.43 6.88 -11.01
N ILE A 24 3.05 5.62 -10.80
CA ILE A 24 3.63 4.47 -11.50
C ILE A 24 3.43 4.62 -13.01
N LYS A 25 2.20 4.94 -13.46
CA LYS A 25 1.91 5.12 -14.88
C LYS A 25 2.79 6.21 -15.48
N LYS A 26 2.84 7.38 -14.86
CA LYS A 26 3.68 8.49 -15.29
C LYS A 26 5.16 8.06 -15.42
N LYS A 27 5.70 7.40 -14.39
CA LYS A 27 7.11 6.94 -14.38
C LYS A 27 7.41 5.93 -15.50
N LEU A 28 6.46 5.01 -15.78
CA LEU A 28 6.61 4.03 -16.86
C LEU A 28 6.52 4.68 -18.24
N ASP A 29 5.58 5.62 -18.45
CA ASP A 29 5.40 6.36 -19.70
C ASP A 29 6.66 7.18 -20.02
N GLU A 30 7.24 7.88 -19.02
CA GLU A 30 8.50 8.64 -19.16
C GLU A 30 9.70 7.77 -19.58
N ASN A 31 9.64 6.47 -19.28
CA ASN A 31 10.68 5.51 -19.61
C ASN A 31 10.33 4.58 -20.80
N ASN A 32 9.28 4.92 -21.54
CA ASN A 32 8.79 4.14 -22.69
C ASN A 32 8.52 2.68 -22.36
N ILE A 33 7.87 2.42 -21.21
CA ILE A 33 7.48 1.08 -20.76
C ILE A 33 5.96 0.97 -20.85
N GLU A 34 5.50 0.05 -21.68
CA GLU A 34 4.08 -0.23 -21.79
C GLU A 34 3.53 -0.88 -20.53
N THR A 35 2.34 -0.43 -20.13
CA THR A 35 1.62 -0.98 -19.00
C THR A 35 0.64 -2.06 -19.46
N ARG A 36 0.77 -3.26 -18.90
CA ARG A 36 -0.17 -4.37 -19.13
C ARG A 36 -0.81 -4.79 -17.81
N PHE A 37 -2.08 -5.15 -17.87
CA PHE A 37 -2.82 -5.68 -16.71
C PHE A 37 -3.39 -7.07 -17.01
N ILE A 38 -3.41 -7.92 -15.99
CA ILE A 38 -4.10 -9.22 -15.99
C ILE A 38 -4.97 -9.25 -14.74
N LYS A 39 -6.28 -9.39 -14.92
CA LYS A 39 -7.28 -9.42 -13.83
C LYS A 39 -7.10 -8.25 -12.82
N GLY A 40 -6.88 -7.05 -13.34
CA GLY A 40 -6.68 -5.85 -12.51
C GLY A 40 -5.30 -5.70 -11.86
N LEU A 41 -4.42 -6.68 -11.99
CA LEU A 41 -3.05 -6.62 -11.48
C LEU A 41 -2.07 -6.21 -12.58
N ARG A 42 -1.16 -5.27 -12.27
CA ARG A 42 -0.16 -4.79 -13.22
C ARG A 42 0.94 -5.82 -13.42
N VAL A 43 1.12 -6.30 -14.65
CA VAL A 43 2.26 -7.15 -14.99
C VAL A 43 3.57 -6.38 -14.75
N SER A 44 4.47 -6.96 -13.99
CA SER A 44 5.69 -6.28 -13.52
C SER A 44 6.90 -7.18 -13.78
N ASP A 45 7.53 -7.03 -14.94
CA ASP A 45 8.80 -7.70 -15.23
C ASP A 45 9.97 -7.07 -14.44
N LYS A 46 11.19 -7.57 -14.63
CA LYS A 46 12.38 -7.10 -13.93
C LYS A 46 12.72 -5.63 -14.18
N LYS A 47 12.37 -5.08 -15.34
CA LYS A 47 12.55 -3.66 -15.67
C LYS A 47 11.45 -2.83 -15.03
N THR A 48 10.22 -3.26 -15.19
CA THR A 48 9.02 -2.57 -14.69
C THR A 48 9.02 -2.43 -13.18
N ILE A 49 9.37 -3.50 -12.42
CA ILE A 49 9.35 -3.44 -10.95
C ILE A 49 10.29 -2.37 -10.38
N ARG A 50 11.41 -2.08 -11.04
CA ARG A 50 12.34 -1.03 -10.59
C ARG A 50 11.69 0.35 -10.62
N TYR A 51 10.98 0.68 -11.71
CA TYR A 51 10.28 1.97 -11.83
C TYR A 51 9.04 2.05 -10.94
N ILE A 52 8.37 0.92 -10.69
CA ILE A 52 7.29 0.85 -9.71
C ILE A 52 7.83 1.16 -8.31
N GLU A 53 8.93 0.52 -7.92
CA GLU A 53 9.57 0.75 -6.62
C GLU A 53 9.98 2.23 -6.49
N GLU A 54 10.65 2.79 -7.49
CA GLU A 54 11.04 4.20 -7.50
C GLU A 54 9.83 5.14 -7.34
N ALA A 55 8.80 4.97 -8.16
CA ALA A 55 7.61 5.81 -8.12
C ALA A 55 6.87 5.75 -6.77
N LEU A 56 6.78 4.56 -6.18
CA LEU A 56 6.13 4.38 -4.88
C LEU A 56 6.95 4.93 -3.72
N LEU A 57 8.27 4.81 -3.77
CA LEU A 57 9.15 5.38 -2.75
C LEU A 57 9.19 6.91 -2.83
N GLU A 58 9.21 7.50 -4.03
CA GLU A 58 9.10 8.94 -4.24
C GLU A 58 7.78 9.47 -3.63
N LEU A 59 6.66 8.85 -3.97
CA LEU A 59 5.36 9.22 -3.40
C LEU A 59 5.32 9.07 -1.87
N ASN A 60 5.93 8.02 -1.33
CA ASN A 60 6.02 7.82 0.12
C ASN A 60 6.77 8.98 0.79
N LEU A 61 7.89 9.41 0.21
CA LEU A 61 8.66 10.55 0.71
C LEU A 61 7.86 11.85 0.66
N GLU A 62 7.11 12.09 -0.40
CA GLU A 62 6.22 13.26 -0.52
C GLU A 62 5.16 13.27 0.60
N ILE A 63 4.49 12.13 0.83
CA ILE A 63 3.50 11.97 1.91
C ILE A 63 4.13 12.21 3.28
N LEU A 64 5.31 11.63 3.53
CA LEU A 64 6.04 11.81 4.78
C LEU A 64 6.41 13.28 5.01
N HIS A 65 6.93 13.94 3.98
CA HIS A 65 7.31 15.35 4.05
C HIS A 65 6.11 16.24 4.37
N GLU A 66 4.99 16.03 3.67
CA GLU A 66 3.78 16.82 3.89
C GLU A 66 3.17 16.61 5.29
N LEU A 67 3.14 15.38 5.78
CA LEU A 67 2.65 15.10 7.14
C LEU A 67 3.57 15.66 8.22
N LYS A 68 4.90 15.59 8.03
CA LYS A 68 5.88 16.19 8.95
C LYS A 68 5.76 17.70 8.99
N SER A 69 5.51 18.37 7.86
CA SER A 69 5.29 19.83 7.82
C SER A 69 4.07 20.29 8.63
N LYS A 70 3.11 19.37 8.86
CA LYS A 70 1.93 19.56 9.70
C LYS A 70 2.14 19.10 11.16
N ASN A 71 3.39 18.90 11.58
CA ASN A 71 3.78 18.38 12.91
C ASN A 71 3.18 17.00 13.23
N THR A 72 2.97 16.15 12.22
CA THR A 72 2.50 14.79 12.41
C THR A 72 3.70 13.84 12.48
N ASN A 73 3.77 13.03 13.53
CA ASN A 73 4.86 12.07 13.71
C ASN A 73 4.59 10.83 12.84
N VAL A 74 5.37 10.66 11.80
CA VAL A 74 5.21 9.60 10.80
C VAL A 74 6.50 8.82 10.56
N CYS A 75 6.38 7.56 10.16
CA CYS A 75 7.50 6.73 9.73
C CYS A 75 7.19 6.00 8.42
N SER A 76 8.22 5.77 7.61
CA SER A 76 8.11 4.97 6.39
C SER A 76 8.18 3.48 6.71
N MET A 77 7.36 2.69 6.01
CA MET A 77 7.45 1.24 5.98
C MET A 77 7.58 0.77 4.54
N SER A 78 8.78 0.44 4.14
CA SER A 78 9.13 -0.06 2.81
C SER A 78 9.96 -1.34 2.93
N PRO A 79 10.15 -2.13 1.86
CA PRO A 79 11.00 -3.33 1.91
C PRO A 79 12.43 -3.07 2.37
N LYS A 80 12.98 -1.90 2.07
CA LYS A 80 14.35 -1.49 2.47
C LYS A 80 14.41 -0.89 3.86
N GLU A 81 13.34 -0.20 4.26
CA GLU A 81 13.23 0.43 5.57
C GLU A 81 12.01 -0.15 6.30
N ASN A 82 12.25 -0.82 7.41
CA ASN A 82 11.15 -1.34 8.23
C ASN A 82 10.20 -2.29 7.47
N ASN A 83 10.73 -3.24 6.70
CA ASN A 83 9.88 -4.21 6.00
C ASN A 83 8.87 -4.86 6.95
N VAL A 84 7.60 -4.77 6.58
CA VAL A 84 6.47 -5.31 7.34
C VAL A 84 5.66 -6.34 6.55
N ILE A 85 5.85 -6.44 5.23
CA ILE A 85 5.11 -7.36 4.36
C ILE A 85 6.07 -8.36 3.72
N ASN A 86 5.99 -9.61 4.14
CA ASN A 86 6.58 -10.71 3.40
C ASN A 86 5.55 -11.28 2.44
N ILE A 87 5.98 -11.61 1.24
CA ILE A 87 5.09 -12.04 0.14
C ILE A 87 5.43 -13.43 -0.38
N ILE A 88 4.46 -14.01 -1.08
CA ILE A 88 4.69 -15.03 -2.07
C ILE A 88 4.34 -14.48 -3.45
N PRO A 89 5.07 -14.89 -4.53
CA PRO A 89 4.72 -14.49 -5.88
C PRO A 89 3.28 -14.87 -6.24
N GLU A 90 2.56 -13.99 -6.91
CA GLU A 90 1.16 -14.22 -7.30
C GLU A 90 1.05 -15.26 -8.42
N SER A 91 1.76 -15.04 -9.52
CA SER A 91 1.92 -15.99 -10.62
C SER A 91 3.15 -15.68 -11.47
N LYS A 92 3.61 -16.65 -12.27
CA LYS A 92 4.73 -16.43 -13.22
C LYS A 92 4.40 -15.39 -14.29
N GLU A 93 3.15 -15.32 -14.74
CA GLU A 93 2.70 -14.41 -15.78
C GLU A 93 2.71 -12.94 -15.33
N LEU A 94 2.51 -12.71 -14.05
CA LEU A 94 2.52 -11.36 -13.46
C LEU A 94 3.95 -10.88 -13.14
N GLY A 95 4.94 -11.76 -13.09
CA GLY A 95 6.32 -11.43 -12.76
C GLY A 95 6.48 -11.03 -11.30
N TYR A 96 6.98 -9.82 -11.04
CA TYR A 96 7.23 -9.31 -9.69
C TYR A 96 5.98 -8.70 -9.05
N VAL A 97 4.91 -9.47 -9.03
CA VAL A 97 3.68 -9.18 -8.29
C VAL A 97 3.51 -10.24 -7.21
N GLY A 98 3.23 -9.80 -6.00
CA GLY A 98 3.10 -10.68 -4.84
C GLY A 98 1.81 -10.45 -4.07
N LYS A 99 1.47 -11.46 -3.29
CA LYS A 99 0.42 -11.38 -2.26
C LYS A 99 1.02 -11.55 -0.88
N PRO A 100 0.48 -10.86 0.14
CA PRO A 100 0.98 -10.95 1.49
C PRO A 100 0.93 -12.40 2.02
N LYS A 101 2.07 -12.88 2.51
CA LYS A 101 2.25 -14.18 3.18
C LYS A 101 2.25 -14.01 4.70
N LYS A 102 2.98 -12.97 5.15
CA LYS A 102 3.14 -12.67 6.56
C LYS A 102 3.27 -11.15 6.75
N ILE A 103 2.56 -10.65 7.73
CA ILE A 103 2.68 -9.26 8.19
C ILE A 103 3.45 -9.23 9.51
N ASN A 104 4.44 -8.38 9.63
CA ASN A 104 5.16 -8.17 10.89
C ASN A 104 4.37 -7.21 11.79
N LYS A 105 3.38 -7.77 12.49
CA LYS A 105 2.50 -7.06 13.41
C LYS A 105 3.26 -6.33 14.51
N GLU A 106 4.26 -6.98 15.11
CA GLU A 106 5.02 -6.42 16.22
C GLU A 106 5.74 -5.13 15.83
N LYS A 107 6.34 -5.13 14.64
CA LYS A 107 7.02 -3.95 14.11
C LYS A 107 6.04 -2.80 13.89
N ILE A 108 4.87 -3.06 13.34
CA ILE A 108 3.81 -2.05 13.14
C ILE A 108 3.36 -1.48 14.49
N LEU A 109 3.04 -2.35 15.44
CA LEU A 109 2.57 -1.94 16.76
C LEU A 109 3.62 -1.15 17.54
N ASN A 110 4.90 -1.48 17.39
CA ASN A 110 5.97 -0.72 18.02
C ASN A 110 5.97 0.75 17.58
N PHE A 111 5.79 1.04 16.29
CA PHE A 111 5.70 2.42 15.80
C PHE A 111 4.43 3.12 16.31
N ILE A 112 3.30 2.43 16.32
CA ILE A 112 2.03 2.97 16.84
C ILE A 112 2.17 3.31 18.33
N ASN A 113 2.76 2.42 19.13
CA ASN A 113 2.97 2.64 20.56
C ASN A 113 3.89 3.86 20.84
N ASN A 114 4.80 4.15 19.91
CA ASN A 114 5.64 5.35 19.94
C ASN A 114 4.92 6.58 19.33
N LYS A 115 3.60 6.54 19.18
CA LYS A 115 2.77 7.63 18.64
C LYS A 115 3.18 8.08 17.23
N GLN A 116 3.68 7.15 16.42
CA GLN A 116 3.99 7.36 15.02
C GLN A 116 2.88 6.77 14.15
N ILE A 117 2.57 7.45 13.06
CA ILE A 117 1.70 6.91 12.01
C ILE A 117 2.59 6.19 10.98
N PRO A 118 2.46 4.86 10.84
CA PRO A 118 3.13 4.12 9.78
C PRO A 118 2.54 4.47 8.41
N ILE A 119 3.41 4.88 7.49
CA ILE A 119 3.08 5.10 6.08
C ILE A 119 3.67 3.94 5.28
N VAL A 120 2.80 3.03 4.86
CA VAL A 120 3.20 1.75 4.24
C VAL A 120 3.19 1.87 2.74
N VAL A 121 4.33 1.55 2.14
CA VAL A 121 4.46 1.38 0.69
C VAL A 121 3.89 0.00 0.32
N PRO A 122 3.02 -0.13 -0.72
CA PRO A 122 2.46 -1.41 -1.12
C PRO A 122 3.47 -2.26 -1.91
N LEU A 123 4.60 -2.51 -1.28
CA LEU A 123 5.68 -3.37 -1.73
C LEU A 123 5.98 -4.40 -0.64
N GLY A 124 6.42 -5.58 -1.03
CA GLY A 124 6.79 -6.61 -0.09
C GLY A 124 8.08 -7.31 -0.48
N LEU A 125 8.67 -8.01 0.47
CA LEU A 125 9.89 -8.77 0.28
C LEU A 125 9.57 -10.26 0.13
N GLY A 126 10.04 -10.87 -0.96
CA GLY A 126 9.95 -12.30 -1.18
C GLY A 126 11.02 -13.08 -0.40
N ASP A 127 10.81 -14.38 -0.24
CA ASP A 127 11.80 -15.28 0.38
C ASP A 127 13.12 -15.33 -0.42
N ASP A 128 13.08 -14.90 -1.69
CA ASP A 128 14.24 -14.77 -2.59
C ASP A 128 15.00 -13.43 -2.43
N GLY A 129 14.61 -12.62 -1.45
CA GLY A 129 15.19 -11.30 -1.18
C GLY A 129 14.83 -10.21 -2.18
N ARG A 130 13.88 -10.46 -3.09
CA ARG A 130 13.46 -9.50 -4.11
C ARG A 130 12.21 -8.75 -3.68
N VAL A 131 12.08 -7.52 -4.22
CA VAL A 131 10.92 -6.67 -4.02
C VAL A 131 9.83 -7.02 -5.00
N TYR A 132 8.59 -7.04 -4.52
CA TYR A 132 7.38 -7.34 -5.29
C TYR A 132 6.34 -6.24 -5.10
N ASN A 133 5.67 -5.89 -6.18
CA ASN A 133 4.52 -4.99 -6.14
C ASN A 133 3.30 -5.73 -5.55
N ILE A 134 2.56 -5.04 -4.70
CA ILE A 134 1.34 -5.56 -4.08
C ILE A 134 0.19 -4.60 -4.43
N ASN A 135 -0.99 -5.12 -4.68
CA ASN A 135 -2.18 -4.29 -4.74
C ASN A 135 -2.39 -3.60 -3.39
N ALA A 136 -2.56 -2.28 -3.38
CA ALA A 136 -2.63 -1.49 -2.16
C ALA A 136 -3.80 -1.89 -1.25
N ASP A 137 -4.96 -2.22 -1.82
CA ASP A 137 -6.14 -2.64 -1.05
C ASP A 137 -5.91 -4.00 -0.41
N VAL A 138 -5.24 -4.91 -1.12
CA VAL A 138 -4.84 -6.23 -0.59
C VAL A 138 -3.82 -6.08 0.54
N ALA A 139 -2.86 -5.18 0.39
CA ALA A 139 -1.89 -4.87 1.46
C ALA A 139 -2.60 -4.28 2.69
N ALA A 140 -3.48 -3.30 2.49
CA ALA A 140 -4.24 -2.66 3.57
C ALA A 140 -5.14 -3.66 4.30
N GLY A 141 -5.89 -4.49 3.57
CA GLY A 141 -6.74 -5.54 4.13
C GLY A 141 -5.95 -6.58 4.95
N SER A 142 -4.78 -7.01 4.43
CA SER A 142 -3.93 -7.97 5.13
C SER A 142 -3.33 -7.39 6.42
N ILE A 143 -2.91 -6.12 6.40
CA ILE A 143 -2.45 -5.42 7.60
C ILE A 143 -3.60 -5.29 8.60
N ALA A 144 -4.75 -4.79 8.17
CA ALA A 144 -5.92 -4.59 9.03
C ALA A 144 -6.34 -5.89 9.73
N LYS A 145 -6.36 -7.01 8.99
CA LYS A 145 -6.65 -8.33 9.53
C LYS A 145 -5.63 -8.74 10.60
N GLU A 146 -4.34 -8.61 10.31
CA GLU A 146 -3.27 -9.11 11.19
C GLU A 146 -3.20 -8.34 12.52
N ILE A 147 -3.42 -7.02 12.49
CA ILE A 147 -3.40 -6.20 13.71
C ILE A 147 -4.75 -6.15 14.42
N ASN A 148 -5.79 -6.83 13.91
CA ASN A 148 -7.17 -6.71 14.35
C ASN A 148 -7.66 -5.25 14.36
N ALA A 149 -7.48 -4.56 13.24
CA ALA A 149 -7.88 -3.18 13.12
C ALA A 149 -9.39 -3.02 13.35
N ARG A 150 -9.77 -2.02 14.13
CA ARG A 150 -11.18 -1.72 14.40
C ARG A 150 -11.95 -1.29 13.15
N ARG A 151 -11.26 -0.64 12.20
CA ARG A 151 -11.83 -0.15 10.93
C ARG A 151 -10.79 -0.20 9.83
N LEU A 152 -11.23 -0.51 8.63
CA LEU A 152 -10.49 -0.33 7.39
C LEU A 152 -11.26 0.68 6.53
N LEU A 153 -10.60 1.75 6.12
CA LEU A 153 -11.16 2.76 5.24
C LEU A 153 -10.42 2.68 3.90
N LEU A 154 -11.15 2.36 2.85
CA LEU A 154 -10.64 2.36 1.48
C LEU A 154 -11.02 3.69 0.83
N MET A 155 -10.02 4.55 0.64
CA MET A 155 -10.17 5.86 0.00
C MET A 155 -9.98 5.69 -1.50
N THR A 156 -11.02 5.90 -2.26
CA THR A 156 -11.04 5.68 -3.71
C THR A 156 -11.76 6.83 -4.42
N ASP A 157 -11.59 6.93 -5.73
CA ASP A 157 -12.26 7.89 -6.61
C ASP A 157 -13.58 7.35 -7.19
N VAL A 158 -14.05 6.19 -6.72
CA VAL A 158 -15.36 5.62 -7.02
C VAL A 158 -16.25 5.64 -5.77
N GLU A 159 -17.57 5.57 -5.96
CA GLU A 159 -18.55 5.70 -4.85
C GLU A 159 -18.48 4.55 -3.82
N GLY A 160 -17.89 3.42 -4.18
CA GLY A 160 -17.74 2.25 -3.31
C GLY A 160 -17.61 0.95 -4.11
N VAL A 161 -17.96 -0.18 -3.49
CA VAL A 161 -17.96 -1.47 -4.17
C VAL A 161 -19.17 -1.53 -5.12
N LEU A 162 -18.88 -1.85 -6.37
CA LEU A 162 -19.88 -1.96 -7.43
C LEU A 162 -20.14 -3.43 -7.75
N ASP A 163 -21.40 -3.76 -8.11
CA ASP A 163 -21.74 -5.05 -8.65
C ASP A 163 -21.32 -5.18 -10.13
N GLU A 164 -21.63 -6.32 -10.76
CA GLU A 164 -21.32 -6.60 -12.17
C GLU A 164 -22.00 -5.61 -13.14
N ASN A 165 -23.09 -4.95 -12.71
CA ASN A 165 -23.83 -3.96 -13.46
C ASN A 165 -23.39 -2.51 -13.15
N GLN A 166 -22.24 -2.31 -12.47
CA GLN A 166 -21.72 -1.02 -12.05
C GLN A 166 -22.64 -0.28 -11.04
N LYS A 167 -23.47 -1.01 -10.30
CA LYS A 167 -24.35 -0.46 -9.27
C LYS A 167 -23.69 -0.56 -7.90
N LEU A 168 -23.81 0.50 -7.11
CA LEU A 168 -23.25 0.57 -5.77
C LEU A 168 -23.86 -0.50 -4.86
N ILE A 169 -23.01 -1.29 -4.22
CA ILE A 169 -23.39 -2.21 -3.15
C ILE A 169 -23.21 -1.46 -1.83
N SER A 170 -24.35 -1.15 -1.19
CA SER A 170 -24.36 -0.36 0.05
C SER A 170 -23.89 -1.13 1.27
N GLU A 171 -24.05 -2.46 1.26
CA GLU A 171 -23.67 -3.33 2.39
C GLU A 171 -23.25 -4.71 1.89
N ILE A 172 -22.14 -5.22 2.43
CA ILE A 172 -21.65 -6.58 2.16
C ILE A 172 -21.60 -7.33 3.48
N ASN A 173 -22.41 -8.36 3.59
CA ASN A 173 -22.40 -9.26 4.73
C ASN A 173 -21.47 -10.43 4.44
N LEU A 174 -20.53 -10.70 5.36
CA LEU A 174 -19.71 -11.90 5.32
C LEU A 174 -20.50 -13.03 6.01
N ASN A 175 -20.98 -14.00 5.23
CA ASN A 175 -21.56 -15.24 5.74
C ASN A 175 -20.45 -16.24 6.07
#